data_d03ad000966c09f79f318ab00223a3c5
#
_entry.id   d03ad000966c09f79f318ab00223a3c5
#
_cell.length_a   1.000
_cell.length_b   1.000
_cell.length_c   1.000
_cell.angle_alpha   90.00
_cell.angle_beta   90.00
_cell.angle_gamma   90.00
#
_symmetry.space_group_name_H-M   'P 1'
#
loop_
_entity.id
_entity.type
_entity.pdbx_description
1 polymer ?
#
loop_
_entity_poly.entity_id
_entity_poly.type
_entity_poly.pdbx_seq_one_letter_code
_entity_poly.pdbx_strand_id
1 'polypeptide(L)'
;TVDFMLSNMVNAGIKNVGLLTRRNYDSLLSHVNSGKDWGLNKKRGGLYIFPPYINDASPSGEYASVMDGLRGTLGFLKKAKEKYVLLGRSYVICNADFQDMLDKHIKSGADITLMYFDNSDDSTNCDYDGVYLKTDEDDKVLDMCYSEGKHRSNKKSMDAYIMKTTLLIDFIETAIAHNKKHFFFDVIVPNFDRLVIQGYEYKGYVGCITSLEAYYNVNMDMLKPDVYKELFLGNRRIYTKSADGAPAKYGPNAKVSNSLISSGCEIDGEVENSVIFRGSQIAEGAVIKNSVVMAEGFIAPQAEINHTILDRHVKVYSNAHLSGSSNHPVFIPKGASVNE
;
A
#
# COMPACT_ATOMS: atom_id res chain seq x y z
N THR A 1 -4.50 1.25 0.27
CA THR A 1 -3.06 1.01 0.46
C THR A 1 -2.39 2.15 1.22
N VAL A 2 -2.56 3.40 0.79
CA VAL A 2 -1.93 4.57 1.43
C VAL A 2 -2.22 4.67 2.94
N ASP A 3 -3.37 4.20 3.38
CA ASP A 3 -3.82 4.20 4.77
C ASP A 3 -2.85 3.48 5.70
N PHE A 4 -2.30 2.34 5.28
CA PHE A 4 -1.32 1.59 6.06
C PHE A 4 -0.03 2.38 6.25
N MET A 5 0.55 2.92 5.18
CA MET A 5 1.78 3.70 5.27
C MET A 5 1.60 4.96 6.12
N LEU A 6 0.52 5.72 5.90
CA LEU A 6 0.22 6.92 6.71
C LEU A 6 -0.01 6.55 8.18
N SER A 7 -0.73 5.46 8.46
CA SER A 7 -0.98 5.00 9.82
C SER A 7 0.31 4.57 10.52
N ASN A 8 1.16 3.80 9.86
CA ASN A 8 2.45 3.39 10.41
C ASN A 8 3.34 4.61 10.72
N MET A 9 3.33 5.62 9.82
CA MET A 9 4.05 6.88 10.06
C MET A 9 3.53 7.64 11.27
N VAL A 10 2.23 7.83 11.40
CA VAL A 10 1.68 8.59 12.54
C VAL A 10 1.75 7.82 13.85
N ASN A 11 1.65 6.49 13.83
CA ASN A 11 1.88 5.64 15.00
C ASN A 11 3.32 5.72 15.51
N ALA A 12 4.30 5.95 14.63
CA ALA A 12 5.69 6.24 14.98
C ALA A 12 5.94 7.71 15.37
N GLY A 13 4.88 8.50 15.54
CA GLY A 13 4.99 9.91 15.95
C GLY A 13 5.43 10.87 14.84
N ILE A 14 5.48 10.46 13.59
CA ILE A 14 5.80 11.33 12.46
C ILE A 14 4.65 12.33 12.25
N LYS A 15 4.98 13.62 12.25
CA LYS A 15 4.01 14.73 12.20
C LYS A 15 4.08 15.52 10.90
N ASN A 16 5.08 15.26 10.07
CA ASN A 16 5.39 16.01 8.86
C ASN A 16 5.56 15.01 7.72
N VAL A 17 4.56 14.87 6.87
CA VAL A 17 4.49 13.83 5.84
C VAL A 17 4.37 14.45 4.46
N GLY A 18 5.25 14.07 3.55
CA GLY A 18 5.19 14.40 2.13
C GLY A 18 4.64 13.23 1.32
N LEU A 19 3.53 13.42 0.64
CA LEU A 19 2.92 12.42 -0.23
C LEU A 19 3.20 12.76 -1.70
N LEU A 20 4.07 11.98 -2.33
CA LEU A 20 4.36 12.09 -3.76
C LEU A 20 3.28 11.33 -4.53
N THR A 21 2.64 12.02 -5.48
CA THR A 21 1.56 11.43 -6.28
C THR A 21 2.00 11.23 -7.73
N ARG A 22 1.37 10.28 -8.42
CA ARG A 22 1.55 10.05 -9.86
C ARG A 22 0.27 10.46 -10.61
N ARG A 23 0.10 9.98 -11.86
CA ARG A 23 -1.14 10.18 -12.64
C ARG A 23 -2.38 9.71 -11.89
N ASN A 24 -3.54 10.24 -12.27
CA ASN A 24 -4.86 9.85 -11.76
C ASN A 24 -5.00 9.95 -10.23
N TYR A 25 -4.38 10.99 -9.65
CA TYR A 25 -4.34 11.16 -8.20
C TYR A 25 -5.61 11.79 -7.60
N ASP A 26 -6.60 12.19 -8.40
CA ASP A 26 -7.84 12.83 -7.91
C ASP A 26 -8.58 11.99 -6.86
N SER A 27 -8.66 10.68 -7.10
CA SER A 27 -9.26 9.73 -6.15
C SER A 27 -8.45 9.66 -4.85
N LEU A 28 -7.12 9.71 -4.94
CA LEU A 28 -6.22 9.74 -3.78
C LEU A 28 -6.40 11.05 -3.00
N LEU A 29 -6.43 12.21 -3.69
CA LEU A 29 -6.67 13.50 -3.06
C LEU A 29 -8.01 13.53 -2.33
N SER A 30 -9.07 13.04 -2.97
CA SER A 30 -10.41 12.95 -2.37
C SER A 30 -10.42 12.01 -1.16
N HIS A 31 -9.58 10.98 -1.15
CA HIS A 31 -9.46 10.04 -0.03
C HIS A 31 -8.70 10.65 1.14
N VAL A 32 -7.47 11.15 0.91
CA VAL A 32 -6.62 11.66 1.99
C VAL A 32 -7.02 13.07 2.45
N ASN A 33 -7.65 13.84 1.57
CA ASN A 33 -8.11 15.20 1.82
C ASN A 33 -7.03 16.03 2.57
N SER A 34 -7.37 16.60 3.73
CA SER A 34 -6.44 17.37 4.58
C SER A 34 -5.57 16.51 5.50
N GLY A 35 -5.63 15.19 5.43
CA GLY A 35 -4.97 14.28 6.36
C GLY A 35 -5.61 14.23 7.75
N LYS A 36 -6.84 14.73 7.92
CA LYS A 36 -7.55 14.82 9.21
C LYS A 36 -7.70 13.46 9.88
N ASP A 37 -8.03 12.43 9.13
CA ASP A 37 -8.28 11.09 9.66
C ASP A 37 -7.02 10.43 10.25
N TRP A 38 -5.83 10.92 9.86
CA TRP A 38 -4.52 10.55 10.43
C TRP A 38 -3.97 11.61 11.40
N GLY A 39 -4.74 12.63 11.76
CA GLY A 39 -4.27 13.73 12.62
C GLY A 39 -3.17 14.59 11.98
N LEU A 40 -3.06 14.60 10.65
CA LEU A 40 -2.07 15.35 9.87
C LEU A 40 -2.57 16.72 9.37
N ASN A 41 -3.70 17.24 9.88
CA ASN A 41 -4.25 18.55 9.49
C ASN A 41 -3.79 19.68 10.44
N LYS A 42 -2.50 19.75 10.77
CA LYS A 42 -1.96 20.67 11.78
C LYS A 42 -1.42 21.95 11.15
N LYS A 43 -1.44 23.08 11.91
CA LYS A 43 -0.87 24.38 11.49
C LYS A 43 0.65 24.33 11.31
N ARG A 44 1.34 23.45 12.02
CA ARG A 44 2.79 23.20 11.89
C ARG A 44 3.02 21.74 11.67
N GLY A 45 3.65 21.38 10.55
CA GLY A 45 3.70 20.01 10.06
C GLY A 45 2.39 19.64 9.34
N GLY A 46 2.11 18.35 9.18
CA GLY A 46 0.91 17.85 8.53
C GLY A 46 1.20 17.12 7.24
N LEU A 47 0.14 16.93 6.43
CA LEU A 47 0.22 16.27 5.13
C LEU A 47 0.47 17.29 4.04
N TYR A 48 1.58 17.13 3.31
CA TYR A 48 1.93 17.89 2.12
C TYR A 48 1.79 16.98 0.90
N ILE A 49 1.06 17.42 -0.10
CA ILE A 49 0.86 16.65 -1.32
C ILE A 49 1.71 17.27 -2.43
N PHE A 50 2.52 16.45 -3.06
CA PHE A 50 3.39 16.80 -4.18
C PHE A 50 2.83 16.20 -5.45
N PRO A 51 2.05 16.96 -6.25
CA PRO A 51 1.57 16.51 -7.54
C PRO A 51 2.75 16.38 -8.53
N PRO A 52 2.57 15.63 -9.63
CA PRO A 52 3.55 15.56 -10.70
C PRO A 52 3.90 16.97 -11.20
N TYR A 53 5.19 17.27 -11.24
CA TYR A 53 5.66 18.56 -11.74
C TYR A 53 5.82 18.49 -13.27
N ILE A 54 5.08 19.35 -13.98
CA ILE A 54 5.23 19.51 -15.42
C ILE A 54 6.43 20.41 -15.68
N ASN A 55 7.42 19.91 -16.39
CA ASN A 55 8.56 20.68 -16.88
C ASN A 55 8.80 20.36 -18.36
N ASP A 56 9.66 21.15 -19.02
CA ASP A 56 9.97 20.97 -20.44
C ASP A 56 10.55 19.58 -20.75
N ALA A 57 11.16 18.91 -19.78
CA ALA A 57 11.71 17.57 -19.92
C ALA A 57 10.64 16.44 -19.70
N SER A 58 9.48 16.78 -19.15
CA SER A 58 8.36 15.86 -18.96
C SER A 58 7.02 16.55 -19.23
N PRO A 59 6.72 16.85 -20.51
CA PRO A 59 5.49 17.55 -20.89
C PRO A 59 4.20 16.80 -20.56
N SER A 60 4.29 15.47 -20.38
CA SER A 60 3.15 14.60 -20.02
C SER A 60 2.72 14.73 -18.55
N GLY A 61 3.44 15.51 -17.72
CA GLY A 61 3.13 15.65 -16.29
C GLY A 61 3.38 14.39 -15.48
N GLU A 62 4.18 13.46 -16.00
CA GLU A 62 4.64 12.29 -15.23
C GLU A 62 6.00 12.56 -14.62
N TYR A 63 6.21 12.06 -13.42
CA TYR A 63 7.57 11.85 -12.97
C TYR A 63 8.20 10.78 -13.88
N ALA A 64 9.22 11.14 -14.62
CA ALA A 64 9.98 10.17 -15.39
C ALA A 64 10.69 9.15 -14.48
N SER A 65 10.90 9.52 -13.20
CA SER A 65 11.59 8.67 -12.22
C SER A 65 11.22 9.01 -10.77
N VAL A 66 11.64 8.14 -9.85
CA VAL A 66 11.51 8.37 -8.40
C VAL A 66 12.30 9.62 -7.98
N MET A 67 13.47 9.85 -8.58
CA MET A 67 14.31 11.02 -8.26
C MET A 67 13.66 12.33 -8.70
N ASP A 68 12.93 12.35 -9.82
CA ASP A 68 12.17 13.54 -10.23
C ASP A 68 11.07 13.88 -9.22
N GLY A 69 10.39 12.86 -8.68
CA GLY A 69 9.42 13.05 -7.60
C GLY A 69 10.07 13.64 -6.34
N LEU A 70 11.19 13.09 -5.92
CA LEU A 70 11.93 13.56 -4.74
C LEU A 70 12.49 14.97 -4.94
N ARG A 71 12.89 15.34 -6.17
CA ARG A 71 13.31 16.71 -6.49
C ARG A 71 12.27 17.76 -6.11
N GLY A 72 10.99 17.47 -6.37
CA GLY A 72 9.88 18.34 -5.98
C GLY A 72 9.77 18.58 -4.48
N THR A 73 10.33 17.69 -3.65
CA THR A 73 10.27 17.77 -2.19
C THR A 73 11.42 18.54 -1.55
N LEU A 74 12.44 18.98 -2.30
CA LEU A 74 13.63 19.65 -1.72
C LEU A 74 13.28 20.84 -0.83
N GLY A 75 12.37 21.71 -1.26
CA GLY A 75 11.93 22.85 -0.46
C GLY A 75 11.27 22.47 0.85
N PHE A 76 10.55 21.34 0.87
CA PHE A 76 9.94 20.77 2.07
C PHE A 76 11.02 20.19 2.99
N LEU A 77 11.94 19.38 2.46
CA LEU A 77 13.02 18.77 3.23
C LEU A 77 13.97 19.81 3.85
N LYS A 78 14.33 20.87 3.10
CA LYS A 78 15.20 21.95 3.61
C LYS A 78 14.55 22.78 4.71
N LYS A 79 13.23 22.86 4.77
CA LYS A 79 12.47 23.52 5.83
C LYS A 79 12.19 22.63 7.03
N ALA A 80 12.35 21.32 6.86
CA ALA A 80 12.15 20.33 7.92
C ALA A 80 13.22 20.51 9.02
N LYS A 81 12.78 20.39 10.28
CA LYS A 81 13.67 20.43 11.45
C LYS A 81 14.05 19.04 11.95
N GLU A 82 13.40 18.05 11.40
CA GLU A 82 13.55 16.64 11.74
C GLU A 82 14.91 16.14 11.26
N LYS A 83 15.68 15.55 12.20
CA LYS A 83 17.03 15.03 11.92
C LYS A 83 17.01 13.84 10.96
N TYR A 84 15.95 13.01 11.04
CA TYR A 84 15.78 11.79 10.26
C TYR A 84 14.57 11.90 9.37
N VAL A 85 14.62 11.21 8.24
CA VAL A 85 13.55 11.06 7.28
C VAL A 85 13.29 9.59 7.02
N LEU A 86 12.01 9.23 6.92
CA LEU A 86 11.54 7.93 6.46
C LEU A 86 11.05 8.08 5.02
N LEU A 87 11.59 7.31 4.10
CA LEU A 87 11.03 7.08 2.78
C LEU A 87 10.28 5.76 2.80
N GLY A 88 9.11 5.69 2.19
CA GLY A 88 8.34 4.46 2.11
C GLY A 88 7.39 4.46 0.94
N ARG A 89 7.02 3.28 0.46
CA ARG A 89 6.07 3.10 -0.63
C ARG A 89 4.72 2.61 -0.12
N SER A 90 3.65 3.10 -0.73
CA SER A 90 2.28 2.83 -0.28
C SER A 90 1.66 1.54 -0.83
N TYR A 91 2.36 0.78 -1.67
CA TYR A 91 1.85 -0.49 -2.18
C TYR A 91 2.06 -1.67 -1.23
N VAL A 92 2.88 -1.49 -0.19
CA VAL A 92 3.13 -2.50 0.83
C VAL A 92 2.09 -2.38 1.94
N ILE A 93 1.44 -3.50 2.24
CA ILE A 93 0.48 -3.66 3.33
C ILE A 93 1.17 -4.36 4.48
N CYS A 94 1.36 -3.65 5.57
CA CYS A 94 1.96 -4.16 6.81
C CYS A 94 1.58 -3.25 7.98
N ASN A 95 1.74 -3.73 9.21
CA ASN A 95 1.57 -2.92 10.42
C ASN A 95 2.93 -2.74 11.12
N ALA A 96 3.81 -1.94 10.49
CA ALA A 96 5.20 -1.79 10.88
C ALA A 96 5.42 -0.81 12.05
N ASP A 97 6.43 -1.11 12.87
CA ASP A 97 6.92 -0.23 13.94
C ASP A 97 8.13 0.59 13.46
N PHE A 98 7.85 1.74 12.87
CA PHE A 98 8.92 2.64 12.42
C PHE A 98 9.66 3.34 13.56
N GLN A 99 9.09 3.37 14.78
CA GLN A 99 9.81 3.88 15.94
C GLN A 99 10.92 2.91 16.37
N ASP A 100 10.62 1.60 16.44
CA ASP A 100 11.65 0.59 16.72
C ASP A 100 12.74 0.56 15.63
N MET A 101 12.33 0.70 14.36
CA MET A 101 13.29 0.81 13.25
C MET A 101 14.20 2.05 13.40
N LEU A 102 13.67 3.20 13.83
CA LEU A 102 14.47 4.41 14.09
C LEU A 102 15.42 4.21 15.26
N ASP A 103 14.97 3.57 16.33
CA ASP A 103 15.80 3.32 17.52
C ASP A 103 16.98 2.40 17.16
N LYS A 104 16.76 1.37 16.35
CA LYS A 104 17.82 0.51 15.80
C LYS A 104 18.75 1.27 14.87
N HIS A 105 18.23 2.16 14.00
CA HIS A 105 19.03 3.03 13.16
C HIS A 105 19.98 3.91 13.97
N ILE A 106 19.48 4.54 15.03
CA ILE A 106 20.30 5.40 15.90
C ILE A 106 21.34 4.56 16.63
N LYS A 107 20.98 3.38 17.13
CA LYS A 107 21.89 2.48 17.88
C LYS A 107 23.01 1.93 17.00
N SER A 108 22.71 1.55 15.76
CA SER A 108 23.71 1.02 14.82
C SER A 108 24.68 2.09 14.32
N GLY A 109 24.28 3.38 14.36
CA GLY A 109 25.05 4.47 13.78
C GLY A 109 25.14 4.42 12.25
N ALA A 110 24.30 3.61 11.59
CA ALA A 110 24.27 3.47 10.14
C ALA A 110 23.90 4.78 9.44
N ASP A 111 24.30 4.92 8.18
CA ASP A 111 23.90 6.01 7.32
C ASP A 111 22.47 5.81 6.80
N ILE A 112 22.12 4.56 6.48
CA ILE A 112 20.80 4.14 6.01
C ILE A 112 20.38 2.88 6.77
N THR A 113 19.13 2.82 7.21
CA THR A 113 18.48 1.57 7.63
C THR A 113 17.38 1.23 6.64
N LEU A 114 17.37 0.00 6.17
CA LEU A 114 16.47 -0.52 5.15
C LEU A 114 15.64 -1.65 5.74
N MET A 115 14.31 -1.52 5.65
CA MET A 115 13.39 -2.58 6.08
C MET A 115 13.33 -3.69 5.04
N TYR A 116 13.40 -4.94 5.50
CA TYR A 116 13.24 -6.13 4.68
C TYR A 116 12.39 -7.20 5.38
N PHE A 117 11.91 -8.16 4.64
CA PHE A 117 11.25 -9.36 5.15
C PHE A 117 11.85 -10.61 4.51
N ASP A 118 11.68 -11.76 5.17
CA ASP A 118 12.05 -13.06 4.60
C ASP A 118 10.96 -13.50 3.61
N ASN A 119 11.33 -13.61 2.34
CA ASN A 119 10.48 -14.03 1.22
C ASN A 119 10.68 -15.52 0.88
N SER A 120 11.11 -16.33 1.84
CA SER A 120 11.28 -17.79 1.65
C SER A 120 9.94 -18.53 1.65
N ASP A 121 8.90 -17.91 2.19
CA ASP A 121 7.56 -18.50 2.28
C ASP A 121 6.70 -18.03 1.11
N ASP A 122 6.24 -18.98 0.29
CA ASP A 122 5.31 -18.74 -0.83
C ASP A 122 3.95 -18.15 -0.38
N SER A 123 3.70 -18.06 0.94
CA SER A 123 2.50 -17.41 1.48
C SER A 123 2.53 -15.88 1.37
N THR A 124 3.67 -15.28 1.06
CA THR A 124 3.78 -13.84 0.88
C THR A 124 3.29 -13.42 -0.51
N ASN A 125 2.21 -12.62 -0.57
CA ASN A 125 1.70 -12.04 -1.83
C ASN A 125 2.60 -10.89 -2.33
N CYS A 126 3.91 -11.13 -2.44
CA CYS A 126 4.92 -10.14 -2.82
C CYS A 126 5.79 -10.61 -3.98
N ASP A 127 5.19 -11.31 -4.95
CA ASP A 127 5.89 -11.72 -6.17
C ASP A 127 5.97 -10.55 -7.17
N TYR A 128 7.03 -9.79 -7.08
CA TYR A 128 7.39 -8.70 -8.00
C TYR A 128 8.91 -8.51 -7.99
N ASP A 129 9.44 -7.93 -9.05
CA ASP A 129 10.85 -7.58 -9.14
C ASP A 129 11.25 -6.55 -8.09
N GLY A 130 12.34 -6.79 -7.40
CA GLY A 130 12.72 -5.94 -6.29
C GLY A 130 14.18 -6.08 -5.84
N VAL A 131 14.50 -5.33 -4.81
CA VAL A 131 15.83 -5.34 -4.20
C VAL A 131 15.91 -6.43 -3.15
N TYR A 132 16.93 -7.27 -3.25
CA TYR A 132 17.26 -8.32 -2.28
C TYR A 132 18.56 -8.01 -1.58
N LEU A 133 18.66 -8.41 -0.31
CA LEU A 133 19.77 -8.08 0.58
C LEU A 133 20.54 -9.33 0.96
N LYS A 134 21.87 -9.21 1.01
CA LYS A 134 22.72 -10.13 1.76
C LYS A 134 23.22 -9.42 3.00
N THR A 135 23.01 -9.99 4.18
CA THR A 135 23.45 -9.39 5.46
C THR A 135 24.37 -10.31 6.20
N ASP A 136 25.14 -9.77 7.15
CA ASP A 136 25.82 -10.55 8.18
C ASP A 136 24.88 -10.92 9.35
N GLU A 137 25.46 -11.43 10.43
CA GLU A 137 24.73 -11.87 11.64
C GLU A 137 24.12 -10.70 12.43
N ASP A 138 24.67 -9.49 12.28
CA ASP A 138 24.20 -8.25 12.91
C ASP A 138 23.25 -7.46 12.01
N ASP A 139 22.75 -8.07 10.93
CA ASP A 139 21.91 -7.44 9.88
C ASP A 139 22.59 -6.28 9.13
N LYS A 140 23.91 -6.13 9.19
CA LYS A 140 24.62 -5.18 8.32
C LYS A 140 24.56 -5.69 6.89
N VAL A 141 24.17 -4.82 5.96
CA VAL A 141 24.05 -5.17 4.55
C VAL A 141 25.43 -5.27 3.91
N LEU A 142 25.73 -6.45 3.38
CA LEU A 142 26.99 -6.78 2.70
C LEU A 142 26.89 -6.69 1.18
N ASP A 143 25.69 -6.90 0.63
CA ASP A 143 25.40 -6.82 -0.80
C ASP A 143 23.92 -6.54 -1.03
N MET A 144 23.61 -5.90 -2.15
CA MET A 144 22.25 -5.61 -2.60
C MET A 144 22.15 -5.90 -4.09
N CYS A 145 21.16 -6.67 -4.49
CA CYS A 145 20.91 -6.93 -5.90
C CYS A 145 19.44 -6.66 -6.25
N TYR A 146 19.22 -6.17 -7.46
CA TYR A 146 17.89 -6.17 -8.06
C TYR A 146 17.70 -7.46 -8.83
N SER A 147 16.62 -8.17 -8.59
CA SER A 147 16.40 -9.47 -9.21
C SER A 147 15.06 -9.53 -9.92
N GLU A 148 15.11 -10.01 -11.15
CA GLU A 148 13.97 -10.39 -11.98
C GLU A 148 13.84 -11.92 -11.90
N GLY A 149 13.11 -12.44 -10.90
CA GLY A 149 12.69 -13.84 -10.84
C GLY A 149 13.72 -14.90 -10.37
N LYS A 150 15.00 -14.57 -10.08
CA LYS A 150 15.97 -15.50 -9.45
C LYS A 150 16.76 -14.81 -8.37
N HIS A 151 16.47 -15.16 -7.12
CA HIS A 151 17.03 -14.50 -5.94
C HIS A 151 18.31 -15.20 -5.47
N ARG A 152 19.32 -14.40 -5.10
CA ARG A 152 20.51 -14.87 -4.38
C ARG A 152 20.32 -14.88 -2.86
N SER A 153 19.20 -14.34 -2.39
CA SER A 153 18.83 -14.20 -0.98
C SER A 153 17.31 -14.17 -0.87
N ASN A 154 16.78 -14.61 0.29
CA ASN A 154 15.34 -14.50 0.60
C ASN A 154 14.99 -13.18 1.28
N LYS A 155 15.96 -12.33 1.65
CA LYS A 155 15.73 -11.05 2.32
C LYS A 155 15.33 -9.99 1.30
N LYS A 156 14.03 -9.77 1.14
CA LYS A 156 13.47 -8.82 0.17
C LYS A 156 13.18 -7.47 0.82
N SER A 157 13.64 -6.40 0.17
CA SER A 157 13.37 -5.02 0.59
C SER A 157 11.89 -4.69 0.55
N MET A 158 11.41 -3.98 1.58
CA MET A 158 10.07 -3.38 1.63
C MET A 158 10.05 -1.94 1.10
N ASP A 159 11.13 -1.47 0.48
CA ASP A 159 11.30 -0.09 0.01
C ASP A 159 11.00 0.99 1.09
N ALA A 160 11.30 0.65 2.34
CA ALA A 160 11.22 1.58 3.46
C ALA A 160 12.63 1.86 4.00
N TYR A 161 13.04 3.15 4.00
CA TYR A 161 14.39 3.59 4.32
C TYR A 161 14.36 4.69 5.38
N ILE A 162 15.18 4.56 6.41
CA ILE A 162 15.47 5.65 7.37
C ILE A 162 16.89 6.12 7.16
N MET A 163 17.07 7.45 7.10
CA MET A 163 18.36 8.11 6.99
C MET A 163 18.31 9.52 7.56
N LYS A 164 19.48 10.18 7.71
CA LYS A 164 19.52 11.61 8.05
C LYS A 164 18.89 12.44 6.93
N THR A 165 18.10 13.46 7.29
CA THR A 165 17.47 14.37 6.33
C THR A 165 18.50 15.06 5.45
N THR A 166 19.67 15.43 6.01
CA THR A 166 20.77 16.03 5.25
C THR A 166 21.33 15.09 4.19
N LEU A 167 21.47 13.78 4.49
CA LEU A 167 21.94 12.79 3.53
C LEU A 167 20.98 12.64 2.35
N LEU A 168 19.68 12.62 2.61
CA LEU A 168 18.68 12.57 1.52
C LEU A 168 18.73 13.83 0.65
N ILE A 169 18.89 15.02 1.26
CA ILE A 169 19.04 16.28 0.52
C ILE A 169 20.27 16.21 -0.40
N ASP A 170 21.42 15.78 0.11
CA ASP A 170 22.65 15.63 -0.67
C ASP A 170 22.49 14.64 -1.83
N PHE A 171 21.78 13.54 -1.60
CA PHE A 171 21.47 12.56 -2.65
C PHE A 171 20.60 13.17 -3.77
N ILE A 172 19.57 13.93 -3.38
CA ILE A 172 18.67 14.56 -4.35
C ILE A 172 19.42 15.65 -5.14
N GLU A 173 20.22 16.49 -4.50
CA GLU A 173 20.99 17.55 -5.16
C GLU A 173 22.04 16.97 -6.12
N THR A 174 22.74 15.92 -5.69
CA THR A 174 23.70 15.19 -6.54
C THR A 174 23.01 14.54 -7.72
N ALA A 175 21.85 13.93 -7.50
CA ALA A 175 21.07 13.30 -8.57
C ALA A 175 20.58 14.32 -9.62
N ILE A 176 20.20 15.51 -9.18
CA ILE A 176 19.80 16.61 -10.08
C ILE A 176 21.02 17.05 -10.91
N ALA A 177 22.16 17.29 -10.27
CA ALA A 177 23.38 17.76 -10.94
C ALA A 177 23.89 16.79 -12.00
N HIS A 178 23.65 15.49 -11.82
CA HIS A 178 24.13 14.42 -12.71
C HIS A 178 23.01 13.72 -13.52
N ASN A 179 21.81 14.28 -13.56
CA ASN A 179 20.63 13.74 -14.26
C ASN A 179 20.33 12.26 -13.93
N LYS A 180 20.53 11.88 -12.66
CA LYS A 180 20.26 10.54 -12.16
C LYS A 180 18.74 10.33 -11.92
N LYS A 181 18.23 9.13 -12.22
CA LYS A 181 16.78 8.86 -12.23
C LYS A 181 16.33 7.81 -11.21
N HIS A 182 17.16 6.82 -10.94
CA HIS A 182 16.81 5.68 -10.10
C HIS A 182 17.47 5.77 -8.73
N PHE A 183 16.67 5.83 -7.66
CA PHE A 183 17.20 5.92 -6.30
C PHE A 183 18.13 4.76 -5.95
N PHE A 184 17.74 3.53 -6.28
CA PHE A 184 18.57 2.36 -6.03
C PHE A 184 19.82 2.34 -6.93
N PHE A 185 19.65 2.29 -8.23
CA PHE A 185 20.77 2.10 -9.18
C PHE A 185 21.72 3.30 -9.28
N ASP A 186 21.19 4.52 -9.21
CA ASP A 186 21.98 5.71 -9.48
C ASP A 186 22.47 6.41 -8.18
N VAL A 187 21.85 6.07 -7.04
CA VAL A 187 22.20 6.71 -5.76
C VAL A 187 22.75 5.71 -4.75
N ILE A 188 22.03 4.61 -4.45
CA ILE A 188 22.49 3.66 -3.43
C ILE A 188 23.68 2.86 -3.93
N VAL A 189 23.57 2.17 -5.06
CA VAL A 189 24.61 1.28 -5.60
C VAL A 189 25.96 1.99 -5.77
N PRO A 190 26.06 3.18 -6.40
CA PRO A 190 27.36 3.86 -6.57
C PRO A 190 27.99 4.37 -5.27
N ASN A 191 27.23 4.46 -4.21
CA ASN A 191 27.71 4.90 -2.90
C ASN A 191 27.84 3.74 -1.90
N PHE A 192 27.58 2.50 -2.30
CA PHE A 192 27.49 1.35 -1.40
C PHE A 192 28.75 1.18 -0.56
N ASP A 193 29.93 1.28 -1.16
CA ASP A 193 31.23 1.11 -0.45
C ASP A 193 31.51 2.21 0.59
N ARG A 194 30.81 3.33 0.52
CA ARG A 194 30.98 4.49 1.44
C ARG A 194 29.90 4.57 2.50
N LEU A 195 28.79 3.85 2.31
CA LEU A 195 27.64 3.88 3.18
C LEU A 195 27.63 2.68 4.12
N VAL A 196 27.35 2.92 5.37
CA VAL A 196 26.99 1.86 6.32
C VAL A 196 25.48 1.66 6.22
N ILE A 197 25.08 0.54 5.63
CA ILE A 197 23.66 0.19 5.47
C ILE A 197 23.30 -0.93 6.44
N GLN A 198 22.28 -0.69 7.25
CA GLN A 198 21.75 -1.65 8.22
C GLN A 198 20.42 -2.23 7.74
N GLY A 199 20.24 -3.53 7.82
CA GLY A 199 18.97 -4.19 7.63
C GLY A 199 18.09 -4.08 8.88
N TYR A 200 16.79 -4.00 8.67
CA TYR A 200 15.77 -4.13 9.71
C TYR A 200 14.75 -5.18 9.27
N GLU A 201 14.78 -6.34 9.91
CA GLU A 201 13.86 -7.43 9.60
C GLU A 201 12.47 -7.12 10.14
N TYR A 202 11.48 -7.17 9.26
CA TYR A 202 10.07 -7.15 9.62
C TYR A 202 9.53 -8.60 9.61
N LYS A 203 8.91 -9.02 10.72
CA LYS A 203 8.46 -10.41 10.93
C LYS A 203 6.94 -10.60 10.88
N GLY A 204 6.21 -9.58 10.48
CA GLY A 204 4.76 -9.65 10.39
C GLY A 204 4.27 -9.92 8.98
N TYR A 205 2.95 -9.87 8.82
CA TYR A 205 2.31 -10.01 7.51
C TYR A 205 2.76 -8.92 6.53
N VAL A 206 3.15 -9.34 5.34
CA VAL A 206 3.51 -8.47 4.22
C VAL A 206 2.66 -8.81 3.01
N GLY A 207 1.87 -7.87 2.55
CA GLY A 207 1.16 -7.94 1.27
C GLY A 207 1.63 -6.83 0.33
N CYS A 208 1.84 -7.14 -0.94
CA CYS A 208 2.32 -6.16 -1.92
C CYS A 208 1.32 -6.02 -3.07
N ILE A 209 0.72 -4.83 -3.21
CA ILE A 209 -0.29 -4.57 -4.24
C ILE A 209 0.38 -3.99 -5.47
N THR A 210 0.85 -4.85 -6.36
CA THR A 210 1.54 -4.51 -7.61
C THR A 210 0.76 -4.89 -8.86
N SER A 211 -0.25 -5.74 -8.73
CA SER A 211 -1.13 -6.20 -9.79
C SER A 211 -2.57 -6.35 -9.30
N LEU A 212 -3.51 -6.63 -10.22
CA LEU A 212 -4.90 -6.96 -9.86
C LEU A 212 -4.99 -8.28 -9.10
N GLU A 213 -4.18 -9.26 -9.49
CA GLU A 213 -4.08 -10.55 -8.79
C GLU A 213 -3.55 -10.36 -7.37
N ALA A 214 -2.47 -9.60 -7.19
CA ALA A 214 -1.93 -9.27 -5.87
C ALA A 214 -2.96 -8.50 -5.02
N TYR A 215 -3.72 -7.57 -5.62
CA TYR A 215 -4.83 -6.88 -4.94
C TYR A 215 -5.89 -7.87 -4.47
N TYR A 216 -6.29 -8.81 -5.33
CA TYR A 216 -7.26 -9.85 -4.99
C TYR A 216 -6.75 -10.71 -3.82
N ASN A 217 -5.54 -11.26 -3.94
CA ASN A 217 -4.93 -12.14 -2.96
C ASN A 217 -4.79 -11.47 -1.58
N VAL A 218 -4.31 -10.22 -1.54
CA VAL A 218 -4.20 -9.45 -0.28
C VAL A 218 -5.57 -9.24 0.37
N ASN A 219 -6.64 -9.01 -0.40
CA ASN A 219 -8.00 -8.92 0.16
C ASN A 219 -8.49 -10.27 0.71
N MET A 220 -8.19 -11.39 0.01
CA MET A 220 -8.52 -12.73 0.51
C MET A 220 -7.73 -13.08 1.77
N ASP A 221 -6.46 -12.67 1.86
CA ASP A 221 -5.65 -12.87 3.07
C ASP A 221 -6.26 -12.18 4.30
N MET A 222 -6.93 -11.06 4.15
CA MET A 222 -7.60 -10.37 5.25
C MET A 222 -8.77 -11.18 5.86
N LEU A 223 -9.25 -12.22 5.17
CA LEU A 223 -10.24 -13.16 5.70
C LEU A 223 -9.60 -14.19 6.65
N LYS A 224 -8.28 -14.32 6.64
CA LYS A 224 -7.53 -15.18 7.57
C LYS A 224 -7.50 -14.52 8.95
N PRO A 225 -7.96 -15.18 10.02
CA PRO A 225 -8.08 -14.54 11.34
C PRO A 225 -6.75 -13.99 11.90
N ASP A 226 -5.63 -14.65 11.62
CA ASP A 226 -4.33 -14.23 12.14
C ASP A 226 -3.82 -12.98 11.41
N VAL A 227 -3.99 -12.90 10.08
CA VAL A 227 -3.67 -11.71 9.29
C VAL A 227 -4.52 -10.52 9.73
N TYR A 228 -5.83 -10.74 9.89
CA TYR A 228 -6.75 -9.71 10.35
C TYR A 228 -6.38 -9.17 11.74
N LYS A 229 -6.10 -10.06 12.69
CA LYS A 229 -5.69 -9.69 14.05
C LYS A 229 -4.40 -8.88 14.04
N GLU A 230 -3.40 -9.32 13.29
CA GLU A 230 -2.12 -8.63 13.20
C GLU A 230 -2.27 -7.22 12.60
N LEU A 231 -2.98 -7.10 11.48
CA LEU A 231 -3.13 -5.83 10.81
C LEU A 231 -4.01 -4.84 11.56
N PHE A 232 -5.11 -5.29 12.20
CA PHE A 232 -6.15 -4.37 12.68
C PHE A 232 -6.42 -4.41 14.18
N LEU A 233 -6.08 -5.49 14.90
CA LEU A 233 -6.40 -5.66 16.32
C LEU A 233 -5.19 -5.47 17.24
N GLY A 234 -4.02 -5.14 16.68
CA GLY A 234 -2.82 -4.82 17.46
C GLY A 234 -2.87 -3.42 18.10
N ASN A 235 -1.80 -3.09 18.83
CA ASN A 235 -1.67 -1.78 19.52
C ASN A 235 -1.48 -0.60 18.56
N ARG A 236 -1.08 -0.86 17.32
CA ARG A 236 -0.91 0.16 16.27
C ARG A 236 -2.13 0.16 15.36
N ARG A 237 -2.97 1.16 15.54
CA ARG A 237 -4.23 1.28 14.79
C ARG A 237 -3.97 1.69 13.34
N ILE A 238 -4.65 1.05 12.40
CA ILE A 238 -4.73 1.51 11.02
C ILE A 238 -5.90 2.49 10.90
N TYR A 239 -5.58 3.73 10.56
CA TYR A 239 -6.55 4.80 10.32
C TYR A 239 -6.96 4.81 8.85
N THR A 240 -8.19 5.18 8.58
CA THR A 240 -8.71 5.36 7.23
C THR A 240 -9.73 6.49 7.22
N LYS A 241 -10.10 6.96 6.05
CA LYS A 241 -11.15 7.97 5.91
C LYS A 241 -12.43 7.53 6.61
N SER A 242 -12.85 8.32 7.59
CA SER A 242 -14.11 8.07 8.30
C SER A 242 -15.30 8.21 7.34
N ALA A 243 -16.26 7.33 7.47
CA ALA A 243 -17.54 7.43 6.80
C ALA A 243 -18.63 7.09 7.82
N ASP A 244 -19.59 8.01 7.97
CA ASP A 244 -20.75 7.82 8.78
C ASP A 244 -21.77 6.98 8.01
N GLY A 245 -21.65 5.66 8.10
CA GLY A 245 -22.54 4.70 7.48
C GLY A 245 -23.37 3.98 8.55
N ALA A 246 -24.64 3.66 8.25
CA ALA A 246 -25.41 2.77 9.06
C ALA A 246 -24.73 1.38 9.18
N PRO A 247 -24.96 0.60 10.24
CA PRO A 247 -24.53 -0.79 10.26
C PRO A 247 -25.04 -1.56 9.05
N ALA A 248 -24.35 -2.65 8.70
CA ALA A 248 -24.85 -3.56 7.64
C ALA A 248 -26.19 -4.16 8.03
N LYS A 249 -27.13 -4.21 7.08
CA LYS A 249 -28.47 -4.79 7.24
C LYS A 249 -28.53 -6.13 6.53
N TYR A 250 -29.05 -7.14 7.23
CA TYR A 250 -29.24 -8.48 6.68
C TYR A 250 -30.73 -8.75 6.51
N GLY A 251 -31.13 -9.16 5.33
CA GLY A 251 -32.48 -9.59 5.01
C GLY A 251 -32.78 -11.02 5.51
N PRO A 252 -34.02 -11.48 5.36
CA PRO A 252 -34.45 -12.80 5.87
C PRO A 252 -33.76 -13.97 5.14
N ASN A 253 -33.29 -13.77 3.91
CA ASN A 253 -32.67 -14.81 3.08
C ASN A 253 -31.12 -14.72 3.13
N ALA A 254 -30.57 -13.77 3.86
CA ALA A 254 -29.12 -13.55 3.92
C ALA A 254 -28.37 -14.73 4.51
N LYS A 255 -27.37 -15.22 3.77
CA LYS A 255 -26.41 -16.25 4.23
C LYS A 255 -25.00 -15.71 4.06
N VAL A 256 -24.33 -15.44 5.16
CA VAL A 256 -23.00 -14.87 5.14
C VAL A 256 -22.04 -15.75 5.92
N SER A 257 -20.95 -16.16 5.28
CA SER A 257 -19.90 -16.98 5.90
C SER A 257 -18.50 -16.51 5.47
N ASN A 258 -17.53 -16.57 6.38
CA ASN A 258 -16.11 -16.22 6.16
C ASN A 258 -15.92 -14.94 5.33
N SER A 259 -16.62 -13.86 5.65
CA SER A 259 -16.64 -12.65 4.83
C SER A 259 -16.50 -11.39 5.65
N LEU A 260 -15.87 -10.37 5.08
CA LEU A 260 -15.78 -9.02 5.67
C LEU A 260 -16.86 -8.14 5.04
N ILE A 261 -17.78 -7.68 5.86
CA ILE A 261 -18.90 -6.83 5.42
C ILE A 261 -18.73 -5.44 6.04
N SER A 262 -18.63 -4.42 5.18
CA SER A 262 -18.49 -3.03 5.62
C SER A 262 -19.85 -2.39 5.97
N SER A 263 -19.82 -1.23 6.62
CA SER A 263 -21.02 -0.46 6.98
C SER A 263 -21.87 -0.04 5.76
N GLY A 264 -23.16 0.11 5.97
CA GLY A 264 -24.10 0.55 4.93
C GLY A 264 -24.46 -0.51 3.90
N CYS A 265 -23.97 -1.74 4.03
CA CYS A 265 -24.37 -2.82 3.11
C CYS A 265 -25.77 -3.33 3.42
N GLU A 266 -26.52 -3.70 2.39
CA GLU A 266 -27.79 -4.42 2.48
C GLU A 266 -27.63 -5.78 1.80
N ILE A 267 -27.81 -6.86 2.56
CA ILE A 267 -27.54 -8.22 2.10
C ILE A 267 -28.78 -9.08 2.30
N ASP A 268 -29.31 -9.63 1.22
CA ASP A 268 -30.40 -10.60 1.22
C ASP A 268 -30.08 -11.85 0.38
N GLY A 269 -28.85 -11.97 -0.09
CA GLY A 269 -28.32 -13.11 -0.85
C GLY A 269 -27.29 -13.92 -0.07
N GLU A 270 -26.58 -14.80 -0.77
CA GLU A 270 -25.50 -15.62 -0.24
C GLU A 270 -24.13 -14.96 -0.48
N VAL A 271 -23.33 -14.79 0.57
CA VAL A 271 -21.97 -14.22 0.51
C VAL A 271 -21.02 -15.15 1.24
N GLU A 272 -20.07 -15.72 0.53
CA GLU A 272 -19.11 -16.67 1.06
C GLU A 272 -17.68 -16.25 0.67
N ASN A 273 -16.75 -16.31 1.64
CA ASN A 273 -15.32 -16.07 1.43
C ASN A 273 -15.05 -14.80 0.61
N SER A 274 -15.68 -13.67 0.97
CA SER A 274 -15.70 -12.46 0.16
C SER A 274 -15.52 -11.19 0.99
N VAL A 275 -15.04 -10.14 0.34
CA VAL A 275 -14.87 -8.81 0.95
C VAL A 275 -15.86 -7.84 0.30
N ILE A 276 -16.81 -7.34 1.08
CA ILE A 276 -17.87 -6.45 0.61
C ILE A 276 -17.66 -5.05 1.23
N PHE A 277 -17.37 -4.09 0.38
CA PHE A 277 -17.16 -2.70 0.79
C PHE A 277 -18.48 -1.96 0.97
N ARG A 278 -18.38 -0.77 1.59
CA ARG A 278 -19.49 0.07 2.04
C ARG A 278 -20.59 0.28 1.02
N GLY A 279 -21.83 0.29 1.49
CA GLY A 279 -22.99 0.69 0.70
C GLY A 279 -23.33 -0.26 -0.45
N SER A 280 -22.73 -1.44 -0.47
CA SER A 280 -23.07 -2.45 -1.48
C SER A 280 -24.41 -3.12 -1.18
N GLN A 281 -25.18 -3.41 -2.23
CA GLN A 281 -26.50 -4.03 -2.16
C GLN A 281 -26.49 -5.37 -2.86
N ILE A 282 -26.84 -6.43 -2.14
CA ILE A 282 -26.87 -7.80 -2.63
C ILE A 282 -28.29 -8.33 -2.46
N ALA A 283 -28.98 -8.49 -3.58
CA ALA A 283 -30.38 -8.83 -3.62
C ALA A 283 -30.63 -10.31 -3.32
N GLU A 284 -31.91 -10.65 -3.06
CA GLU A 284 -32.36 -12.01 -2.82
C GLU A 284 -31.97 -12.97 -3.97
N GLY A 285 -31.44 -14.14 -3.60
CA GLY A 285 -31.03 -15.17 -4.55
C GLY A 285 -29.72 -14.89 -5.30
N ALA A 286 -29.09 -13.74 -5.07
CA ALA A 286 -27.72 -13.48 -5.57
C ALA A 286 -26.70 -14.31 -4.79
N VAL A 287 -25.66 -14.82 -5.47
CA VAL A 287 -24.60 -15.65 -4.89
C VAL A 287 -23.24 -15.03 -5.19
N ILE A 288 -22.50 -14.68 -4.14
CA ILE A 288 -21.16 -14.12 -4.24
C ILE A 288 -20.19 -15.02 -3.49
N LYS A 289 -19.17 -15.53 -4.21
CA LYS A 289 -18.14 -16.40 -3.65
C LYS A 289 -16.73 -15.90 -4.03
N ASN A 290 -15.78 -16.03 -3.12
CA ASN A 290 -14.36 -15.76 -3.38
C ASN A 290 -14.16 -14.43 -4.13
N SER A 291 -14.84 -13.35 -3.73
CA SER A 291 -14.90 -12.13 -4.54
C SER A 291 -14.68 -10.87 -3.71
N VAL A 292 -14.27 -9.81 -4.38
CA VAL A 292 -14.12 -8.48 -3.80
C VAL A 292 -15.09 -7.54 -4.47
N VAL A 293 -16.08 -7.04 -3.72
CA VAL A 293 -17.06 -6.06 -4.19
C VAL A 293 -16.72 -4.71 -3.57
N MET A 294 -16.22 -3.77 -4.38
CA MET A 294 -15.88 -2.43 -3.89
C MET A 294 -17.14 -1.59 -3.64
N ALA A 295 -16.96 -0.41 -3.04
CA ALA A 295 -18.04 0.41 -2.53
C ALA A 295 -19.16 0.70 -3.54
N GLU A 296 -20.41 0.67 -3.06
CA GLU A 296 -21.62 1.00 -3.80
C GLU A 296 -21.86 0.06 -5.01
N GLY A 297 -21.45 -1.21 -4.89
CA GLY A 297 -21.80 -2.26 -5.84
C GLY A 297 -23.27 -2.65 -5.70
N PHE A 298 -23.94 -2.86 -6.81
CA PHE A 298 -25.32 -3.38 -6.85
C PHE A 298 -25.37 -4.73 -7.57
N ILE A 299 -25.82 -5.76 -6.85
CA ILE A 299 -25.92 -7.12 -7.35
C ILE A 299 -27.39 -7.52 -7.34
N ALA A 300 -27.96 -7.66 -8.52
CA ALA A 300 -29.38 -7.95 -8.73
C ALA A 300 -29.72 -9.42 -8.41
N PRO A 301 -31.02 -9.76 -8.28
CA PRO A 301 -31.46 -11.13 -7.97
C PRO A 301 -30.91 -12.17 -8.96
N GLN A 302 -30.57 -13.36 -8.45
CA GLN A 302 -30.10 -14.51 -9.23
C GLN A 302 -28.79 -14.30 -9.99
N ALA A 303 -28.02 -13.23 -9.67
CA ALA A 303 -26.69 -13.05 -10.22
C ALA A 303 -25.67 -13.93 -9.48
N GLU A 304 -24.75 -14.55 -10.19
CA GLU A 304 -23.70 -15.40 -9.64
C GLU A 304 -22.32 -14.82 -9.91
N ILE A 305 -21.54 -14.62 -8.85
CA ILE A 305 -20.23 -13.98 -8.91
C ILE A 305 -19.23 -14.87 -8.17
N ASN A 306 -18.17 -15.29 -8.87
CA ASN A 306 -17.12 -16.10 -8.29
C ASN A 306 -15.73 -15.65 -8.79
N HIS A 307 -14.74 -15.57 -7.89
CA HIS A 307 -13.37 -15.11 -8.17
C HIS A 307 -13.34 -13.82 -9.01
N THR A 308 -14.06 -12.79 -8.53
CA THR A 308 -14.26 -11.53 -9.28
C THR A 308 -13.91 -10.32 -8.40
N ILE A 309 -13.34 -9.29 -9.01
CA ILE A 309 -13.17 -7.96 -8.44
C ILE A 309 -14.15 -7.02 -9.14
N LEU A 310 -15.14 -6.53 -8.42
CA LEU A 310 -16.03 -5.47 -8.91
C LEU A 310 -15.53 -4.13 -8.34
N ASP A 311 -15.14 -3.18 -9.21
CA ASP A 311 -14.76 -1.83 -8.78
C ASP A 311 -16.00 -1.04 -8.34
N ARG A 312 -15.82 0.18 -7.86
CA ARG A 312 -16.88 1.01 -7.27
C ARG A 312 -18.01 1.29 -8.25
N HIS A 313 -19.26 1.33 -7.73
CA HIS A 313 -20.47 1.63 -8.48
C HIS A 313 -20.77 0.67 -9.64
N VAL A 314 -20.23 -0.55 -9.60
CA VAL A 314 -20.56 -1.59 -10.59
C VAL A 314 -21.98 -2.09 -10.34
N LYS A 315 -22.73 -2.31 -11.43
CA LYS A 315 -24.07 -2.91 -11.40
C LYS A 315 -24.04 -4.24 -12.13
N VAL A 316 -24.37 -5.31 -11.43
CA VAL A 316 -24.55 -6.64 -12.03
C VAL A 316 -26.06 -6.93 -12.08
N TYR A 317 -26.59 -7.13 -13.27
CA TYR A 317 -28.01 -7.37 -13.46
C TYR A 317 -28.39 -8.85 -13.22
N SER A 318 -29.69 -9.09 -13.18
CA SER A 318 -30.24 -10.41 -12.85
C SER A 318 -29.77 -11.49 -13.82
N ASN A 319 -29.51 -12.69 -13.29
CA ASN A 319 -29.01 -13.86 -14.00
C ASN A 319 -27.63 -13.72 -14.66
N ALA A 320 -26.90 -12.64 -14.41
CA ALA A 320 -25.54 -12.50 -14.92
C ALA A 320 -24.59 -13.46 -14.17
N HIS A 321 -23.70 -14.11 -14.92
CA HIS A 321 -22.71 -15.03 -14.38
C HIS A 321 -21.29 -14.51 -14.61
N LEU A 322 -20.58 -14.25 -13.54
CA LEU A 322 -19.18 -13.84 -13.56
C LEU A 322 -18.33 -14.89 -12.84
N SER A 323 -17.46 -15.58 -13.55
CA SER A 323 -16.61 -16.62 -12.97
C SER A 323 -15.17 -16.50 -13.45
N GLY A 324 -14.28 -16.16 -12.53
CA GLY A 324 -12.83 -16.19 -12.71
C GLY A 324 -12.20 -17.42 -12.06
N SER A 325 -10.91 -17.30 -11.75
CA SER A 325 -10.16 -18.27 -10.95
C SER A 325 -9.30 -17.54 -9.91
N SER A 326 -8.78 -18.24 -8.93
CA SER A 326 -7.91 -17.67 -7.89
C SER A 326 -6.68 -16.93 -8.47
N ASN A 327 -6.11 -17.46 -9.55
CA ASN A 327 -4.91 -16.89 -10.19
C ASN A 327 -5.26 -15.85 -11.28
N HIS A 328 -6.51 -15.85 -11.76
CA HIS A 328 -6.98 -14.91 -12.78
C HIS A 328 -8.38 -14.43 -12.44
N PRO A 329 -8.55 -13.57 -11.43
CA PRO A 329 -9.85 -13.02 -11.08
C PRO A 329 -10.38 -12.14 -12.23
N VAL A 330 -11.68 -12.23 -12.48
CA VAL A 330 -12.36 -11.31 -13.41
C VAL A 330 -12.38 -9.92 -12.81
N PHE A 331 -12.05 -8.90 -13.58
CA PHE A 331 -12.11 -7.50 -13.15
C PHE A 331 -13.16 -6.72 -13.93
N ILE A 332 -14.09 -6.10 -13.20
CA ILE A 332 -15.09 -5.21 -13.78
C ILE A 332 -14.79 -3.77 -13.34
N PRO A 333 -14.54 -2.85 -14.30
CA PRO A 333 -14.10 -1.49 -14.00
C PRO A 333 -15.23 -0.64 -13.41
N LYS A 334 -14.82 0.44 -12.74
CA LYS A 334 -15.70 1.40 -12.05
C LYS A 334 -16.88 1.86 -12.91
N GLY A 335 -18.08 1.77 -12.34
CA GLY A 335 -19.31 2.26 -12.94
C GLY A 335 -19.83 1.42 -14.12
N ALA A 336 -19.19 0.29 -14.40
CA ALA A 336 -19.67 -0.61 -15.45
C ALA A 336 -20.98 -1.29 -15.06
N SER A 337 -21.73 -1.67 -16.08
CA SER A 337 -22.95 -2.48 -15.97
C SER A 337 -22.74 -3.80 -16.68
N VAL A 338 -23.03 -4.89 -16.01
CA VAL A 338 -22.91 -6.26 -16.52
C VAL A 338 -24.31 -6.83 -16.71
N ASN A 339 -24.64 -7.14 -17.95
CA ASN A 339 -25.83 -7.90 -18.35
C ASN A 339 -25.42 -9.36 -18.63
N GLU A 340 -26.39 -10.21 -18.94
CA GLU A 340 -26.13 -11.59 -19.36
C GLU A 340 -24.99 -11.72 -20.36
#